data_90762f86a11ed3efbd9ea704d4354f9d
#
_entry.id   90762f86a11ed3efbd9ea704d4354f9d
#
_cell.length_a   1.000
_cell.length_b   1.000
_cell.length_c   1.000
_cell.angle_alpha   90.00
_cell.angle_beta   90.00
_cell.angle_gamma   90.00
#
_symmetry.space_group_name_H-M   'P 1'
#
loop_
_entity.id
_entity.type
_entity.pdbx_description
1 polymer ?
#
loop_
_entity_poly.entity_id
_entity_poly.type
_entity_poly.pdbx_seq_one_letter_code
_entity_poly.pdbx_strand_id
1 'polypeptide(L)'
;MLTEFAQKTVRILMRIFCIFPIKNNRIIFNSYKGTQYSCNPRYIYEYLVKKHGDNLQYIWCLQNPPSYLRNEPNMVIVSYNRLRYFYYQMTSKVIVANIPSPCYLPRRKKQFMIDTWHGGGAYKKVGTAVPKRMALSNVLNSKIKILEVSDNKKWDIYKAYFNALDTSLFISSCIRFTEVMCESQMLPKEAYLEIGMPRNDIFFSDYTEISLKAKQRLGINKDTKVVLFAPTYRGNVRYQQYKMELDVQKCLDAVNKRWGGEWVFVYRTHILSNSLDKRKIPAHAINASYYEEMQELLCMADVFITDYSSSQWDFALTKKPAFLFTPDLDYYQNEDRGFYTPIDDWAFPYAKTNDDLSRLIKVFDENKHLEKVQKHFRLLGSYENGKATEIICDIIMKQIDI
;
A
#
# COMPACT_ATOMS: atom_id res chain seq x y z
N MET A 1 8.98 6.76 -20.59
CA MET A 1 7.80 7.49 -20.08
C MET A 1 7.33 8.46 -21.14
N LEU A 2 6.02 8.63 -21.38
CA LEU A 2 5.51 9.64 -22.31
C LEU A 2 5.86 11.04 -21.80
N THR A 3 6.28 11.95 -22.70
CA THR A 3 6.50 13.36 -22.36
C THR A 3 5.20 14.01 -21.88
N GLU A 4 5.26 15.16 -21.19
CA GLU A 4 4.08 15.91 -20.76
C GLU A 4 3.13 16.21 -21.93
N PHE A 5 3.70 16.66 -23.05
CA PHE A 5 2.94 16.90 -24.27
C PHE A 5 2.21 15.64 -24.79
N ALA A 6 2.92 14.52 -24.86
CA ALA A 6 2.33 13.26 -25.29
C ALA A 6 1.19 12.80 -24.36
N GLN A 7 1.32 13.00 -23.03
CA GLN A 7 0.25 12.66 -22.10
C GLN A 7 -0.97 13.57 -22.23
N LYS A 8 -0.78 14.87 -22.46
CA LYS A 8 -1.87 15.80 -22.77
C LYS A 8 -2.60 15.39 -24.05
N THR A 9 -1.86 15.04 -25.11
CA THR A 9 -2.41 14.58 -26.37
C THR A 9 -3.21 13.29 -26.19
N VAL A 10 -2.65 12.29 -25.48
CA VAL A 10 -3.37 11.03 -25.20
C VAL A 10 -4.62 11.31 -24.36
N ARG A 11 -4.60 12.23 -23.39
CA ARG A 11 -5.77 12.60 -22.59
C ARG A 11 -6.91 13.16 -23.47
N ILE A 12 -6.57 13.92 -24.51
CA ILE A 12 -7.56 14.41 -25.49
C ILE A 12 -8.09 13.25 -26.32
N LEU A 13 -7.20 12.38 -26.82
CA LEU A 13 -7.59 11.21 -27.64
C LEU A 13 -8.46 10.22 -26.86
N MET A 14 -8.28 10.10 -25.54
CA MET A 14 -9.14 9.25 -24.72
C MET A 14 -10.61 9.68 -24.75
N ARG A 15 -10.92 10.91 -25.12
CA ARG A 15 -12.29 11.38 -25.28
C ARG A 15 -13.06 10.64 -26.40
N ILE A 16 -12.39 9.97 -27.31
CA ILE A 16 -13.05 9.11 -28.32
C ILE A 16 -13.92 8.04 -27.67
N PHE A 17 -13.52 7.54 -26.49
CA PHE A 17 -14.33 6.59 -25.74
C PHE A 17 -15.62 7.19 -25.16
N CYS A 18 -15.81 8.52 -25.22
CA CYS A 18 -17.03 9.16 -24.77
C CYS A 18 -18.23 8.89 -25.69
N ILE A 19 -18.00 8.35 -26.90
CA ILE A 19 -19.08 7.84 -27.78
C ILE A 19 -19.82 6.66 -27.12
N PHE A 20 -19.15 5.89 -26.26
CA PHE A 20 -19.78 4.79 -25.53
C PHE A 20 -20.48 5.30 -24.26
N PRO A 21 -21.69 4.81 -23.94
CA PRO A 21 -22.37 5.19 -22.72
C PRO A 21 -21.65 4.66 -21.48
N ILE A 22 -21.74 5.40 -20.36
CA ILE A 22 -21.34 4.88 -19.05
C ILE A 22 -22.38 3.85 -18.63
N LYS A 23 -21.94 2.69 -18.17
CA LYS A 23 -22.79 1.63 -17.63
C LYS A 23 -22.91 1.80 -16.12
N ASN A 24 -24.12 2.10 -15.64
CA ASN A 24 -24.37 2.46 -14.24
C ASN A 24 -24.03 1.31 -13.28
N ASN A 25 -24.28 0.07 -13.65
CA ASN A 25 -23.98 -1.12 -12.82
C ASN A 25 -22.55 -1.65 -12.96
N ARG A 26 -21.62 -0.88 -13.54
CA ARG A 26 -20.25 -1.33 -13.79
C ARG A 26 -19.25 -0.66 -12.88
N ILE A 27 -18.42 -1.47 -12.22
CA ILE A 27 -17.32 -1.02 -11.38
C ILE A 27 -16.00 -1.57 -11.94
N ILE A 28 -14.96 -0.75 -12.05
CA ILE A 28 -13.61 -1.20 -12.39
C ILE A 28 -12.67 -1.05 -11.20
N PHE A 29 -11.93 -2.11 -10.91
CA PHE A 29 -10.94 -2.20 -9.84
C PHE A 29 -9.53 -2.25 -10.40
N ASN A 30 -8.63 -1.50 -9.77
CA ASN A 30 -7.22 -1.46 -10.14
C ASN A 30 -6.36 -1.44 -8.89
N SER A 31 -5.55 -2.48 -8.68
CA SER A 31 -4.58 -2.54 -7.60
C SER A 31 -3.16 -2.57 -8.18
N TYR A 32 -2.30 -1.63 -7.72
CA TYR A 32 -0.91 -1.49 -8.15
C TYR A 32 -0.71 -1.53 -9.67
N LYS A 33 -1.54 -0.80 -10.44
CA LYS A 33 -1.54 -0.78 -11.91
C LYS A 33 -1.74 -2.16 -12.55
N GLY A 34 -2.59 -2.97 -11.93
CA GLY A 34 -2.92 -4.30 -12.42
C GLY A 34 -1.87 -5.37 -12.16
N THR A 35 -0.95 -5.15 -11.23
CA THR A 35 0.07 -6.16 -10.90
C THR A 35 -0.39 -7.16 -9.83
N GLN A 36 -1.43 -6.82 -9.04
CA GLN A 36 -1.88 -7.62 -7.91
C GLN A 36 -3.40 -7.61 -7.75
N TYR A 37 -3.94 -8.73 -7.28
CA TYR A 37 -5.28 -8.82 -6.70
C TYR A 37 -5.17 -8.69 -5.18
N SER A 38 -5.14 -7.44 -4.66
CA SER A 38 -4.80 -7.16 -3.26
C SER A 38 -5.26 -5.79 -2.79
N CYS A 39 -4.99 -5.51 -1.50
CA CYS A 39 -5.15 -4.20 -0.89
C CYS A 39 -6.63 -3.74 -0.85
N ASN A 40 -6.89 -2.45 -0.55
CA ASN A 40 -8.25 -1.92 -0.40
C ASN A 40 -9.22 -2.28 -1.53
N PRO A 41 -8.83 -2.23 -2.83
CA PRO A 41 -9.74 -2.62 -3.91
C PRO A 41 -10.24 -4.06 -3.81
N ARG A 42 -9.42 -5.02 -3.32
CA ARG A 42 -9.82 -6.41 -3.12
C ARG A 42 -10.91 -6.52 -2.05
N TYR A 43 -10.75 -5.92 -0.89
CA TYR A 43 -11.71 -5.99 0.20
C TYR A 43 -13.06 -5.35 -0.17
N ILE A 44 -13.03 -4.22 -0.88
CA ILE A 44 -14.23 -3.58 -1.42
C ILE A 44 -14.93 -4.50 -2.42
N TYR A 45 -14.20 -5.12 -3.34
CA TYR A 45 -14.75 -6.05 -4.33
C TYR A 45 -15.37 -7.28 -3.67
N GLU A 46 -14.65 -7.97 -2.77
CA GLU A 46 -15.14 -9.18 -2.10
C GLU A 46 -16.42 -8.90 -1.29
N TYR A 47 -16.51 -7.75 -0.64
CA TYR A 47 -17.71 -7.32 0.07
C TYR A 47 -18.90 -7.07 -0.87
N LEU A 48 -18.67 -6.36 -1.99
CA LEU A 48 -19.72 -6.09 -2.97
C LEU A 48 -20.24 -7.37 -3.61
N VAL A 49 -19.36 -8.31 -3.96
CA VAL A 49 -19.75 -9.62 -4.51
C VAL A 49 -20.59 -10.39 -3.50
N LYS A 50 -20.18 -10.42 -2.24
CA LYS A 50 -20.91 -11.12 -1.17
C LYS A 50 -22.32 -10.54 -0.94
N LYS A 51 -22.48 -9.20 -1.03
CA LYS A 51 -23.77 -8.53 -0.76
C LYS A 51 -24.67 -8.41 -1.99
N HIS A 52 -24.12 -8.21 -3.19
CA HIS A 52 -24.87 -7.79 -4.38
C HIS A 52 -24.76 -8.79 -5.55
N GLY A 53 -23.81 -9.75 -5.49
CA GLY A 53 -23.69 -10.86 -6.43
C GLY A 53 -23.76 -10.40 -7.89
N ASP A 54 -24.71 -10.96 -8.65
CA ASP A 54 -24.82 -10.80 -10.09
C ASP A 54 -25.46 -9.48 -10.55
N ASN A 55 -25.90 -8.64 -9.64
CA ASN A 55 -26.53 -7.37 -10.00
C ASN A 55 -25.54 -6.33 -10.56
N LEU A 56 -24.24 -6.54 -10.30
CA LEU A 56 -23.17 -5.65 -10.70
C LEU A 56 -22.22 -6.32 -11.69
N GLN A 57 -21.63 -5.53 -12.56
CA GLN A 57 -20.56 -5.95 -13.46
C GLN A 57 -19.21 -5.52 -12.88
N TYR A 58 -18.39 -6.49 -12.51
CA TYR A 58 -17.08 -6.27 -11.91
C TYR A 58 -15.97 -6.41 -12.95
N ILE A 59 -15.17 -5.37 -13.11
CA ILE A 59 -14.03 -5.37 -14.02
C ILE A 59 -12.75 -5.30 -13.19
N TRP A 60 -11.88 -6.29 -13.31
CA TRP A 60 -10.57 -6.26 -12.67
C TRP A 60 -9.46 -6.02 -13.69
N CYS A 61 -8.64 -5.02 -13.39
CA CYS A 61 -7.43 -4.77 -14.15
C CYS A 61 -6.29 -5.62 -13.56
N LEU A 62 -5.90 -6.71 -14.27
CA LEU A 62 -4.82 -7.62 -13.84
C LEU A 62 -3.97 -8.01 -15.05
N GLN A 63 -2.64 -7.92 -14.90
CA GLN A 63 -1.69 -8.34 -15.93
C GLN A 63 -1.52 -9.87 -15.94
N ASN A 64 -1.32 -10.45 -14.77
CA ASN A 64 -1.13 -11.89 -14.57
C ASN A 64 -2.14 -12.37 -13.51
N PRO A 65 -3.41 -12.59 -13.89
CA PRO A 65 -4.43 -12.98 -12.93
C PRO A 65 -4.13 -14.38 -12.36
N PRO A 66 -4.29 -14.59 -11.04
CA PRO A 66 -4.28 -15.91 -10.44
C PRO A 66 -5.29 -16.82 -11.12
N SER A 67 -4.97 -18.12 -11.25
CA SER A 67 -5.81 -19.08 -11.98
C SER A 67 -7.22 -19.18 -11.42
N TYR A 68 -7.37 -19.11 -10.09
CA TYR A 68 -8.66 -19.20 -9.42
C TYR A 68 -9.60 -18.02 -9.75
N LEU A 69 -9.06 -16.83 -10.09
CA LEU A 69 -9.88 -15.67 -10.45
C LEU A 69 -10.46 -15.74 -11.85
N ARG A 70 -9.93 -16.61 -12.71
CA ARG A 70 -10.39 -16.69 -14.13
C ARG A 70 -11.79 -17.28 -14.24
N ASN A 71 -12.23 -18.03 -13.25
CA ASN A 71 -13.50 -18.70 -13.22
C ASN A 71 -14.52 -18.02 -12.27
N GLU A 72 -14.16 -16.85 -11.71
CA GLU A 72 -15.09 -16.10 -10.87
C GLU A 72 -16.25 -15.58 -11.71
N PRO A 73 -17.51 -15.93 -11.36
CA PRO A 73 -18.68 -15.44 -12.07
C PRO A 73 -18.75 -13.90 -11.97
N ASN A 74 -19.21 -13.26 -13.05
CA ASN A 74 -19.39 -11.81 -13.17
C ASN A 74 -18.10 -10.96 -13.10
N MET A 75 -16.93 -11.58 -13.04
CA MET A 75 -15.65 -10.90 -13.13
C MET A 75 -15.14 -10.87 -14.57
N VAL A 76 -14.93 -9.67 -15.11
CA VAL A 76 -14.22 -9.47 -16.38
C VAL A 76 -12.79 -9.02 -16.08
N ILE A 77 -11.82 -9.83 -16.51
CA ILE A 77 -10.41 -9.47 -16.33
C ILE A 77 -9.89 -8.76 -17.59
N VAL A 78 -9.18 -7.66 -17.39
CA VAL A 78 -8.54 -6.87 -18.44
C VAL A 78 -7.09 -6.57 -18.09
N SER A 79 -6.20 -6.58 -19.08
CA SER A 79 -4.80 -6.23 -18.89
C SER A 79 -4.60 -4.71 -18.93
N TYR A 80 -3.80 -4.19 -18.01
CA TYR A 80 -3.46 -2.77 -17.90
C TYR A 80 -2.89 -2.21 -19.21
N ASN A 81 -3.28 -0.97 -19.58
CA ASN A 81 -2.83 -0.26 -20.80
C ASN A 81 -3.14 -0.98 -22.12
N ARG A 82 -4.19 -1.79 -22.18
CA ARG A 82 -4.73 -2.37 -23.42
C ARG A 82 -6.05 -1.72 -23.80
N LEU A 83 -6.48 -1.83 -25.06
CA LEU A 83 -7.73 -1.20 -25.56
C LEU A 83 -8.95 -1.57 -24.71
N ARG A 84 -9.08 -2.83 -24.29
CA ARG A 84 -10.17 -3.26 -23.40
C ARG A 84 -10.14 -2.56 -22.05
N TYR A 85 -8.94 -2.35 -21.47
CA TYR A 85 -8.80 -1.58 -20.22
C TYR A 85 -9.29 -0.15 -20.40
N PHE A 86 -8.89 0.55 -21.49
CA PHE A 86 -9.33 1.92 -21.75
C PHE A 86 -10.83 1.99 -21.95
N TYR A 87 -11.42 1.05 -22.70
CA TYR A 87 -12.87 0.96 -22.86
C TYR A 87 -13.58 0.84 -21.52
N TYR A 88 -13.17 -0.12 -20.66
CA TYR A 88 -13.81 -0.31 -19.36
C TYR A 88 -13.55 0.85 -18.41
N GLN A 89 -12.33 1.41 -18.38
CA GLN A 89 -11.99 2.60 -17.59
C GLN A 89 -12.91 3.78 -17.95
N MET A 90 -13.19 4.00 -19.23
CA MET A 90 -13.99 5.12 -19.70
C MET A 90 -15.50 4.87 -19.65
N THR A 91 -15.96 3.63 -19.48
CA THR A 91 -17.39 3.27 -19.49
C THR A 91 -17.91 2.71 -18.16
N SER A 92 -17.08 2.52 -17.16
CA SER A 92 -17.51 2.15 -15.80
C SER A 92 -18.07 3.36 -15.05
N LYS A 93 -19.13 3.17 -14.28
CA LYS A 93 -19.71 4.21 -13.42
C LYS A 93 -18.78 4.55 -12.27
N VAL A 94 -18.25 3.51 -11.63
CA VAL A 94 -17.33 3.64 -10.47
C VAL A 94 -15.96 3.09 -10.83
N ILE A 95 -14.93 3.81 -10.41
CA ILE A 95 -13.52 3.44 -10.58
C ILE A 95 -12.91 3.38 -9.18
N VAL A 96 -12.37 2.22 -8.80
CA VAL A 96 -11.71 1.99 -7.50
C VAL A 96 -10.25 1.66 -7.75
N ALA A 97 -9.33 2.49 -7.24
CA ALA A 97 -7.90 2.29 -7.41
C ALA A 97 -7.12 2.63 -6.14
N ASN A 98 -6.01 1.92 -5.89
CA ASN A 98 -5.12 2.20 -4.75
C ASN A 98 -3.84 2.96 -5.14
N ILE A 99 -3.71 3.30 -6.41
CA ILE A 99 -2.69 4.18 -6.95
C ILE A 99 -3.39 5.16 -7.89
N PRO A 100 -3.04 6.43 -7.88
CA PRO A 100 -3.61 7.43 -8.77
C PRO A 100 -3.57 6.98 -10.23
N SER A 101 -4.66 7.19 -10.94
CA SER A 101 -4.74 6.91 -12.37
C SER A 101 -3.70 7.73 -13.14
N PRO A 102 -3.17 7.20 -14.25
CA PRO A 102 -2.30 8.02 -15.10
C PRO A 102 -3.01 9.29 -15.56
N CYS A 103 -2.31 10.42 -15.55
CA CYS A 103 -2.89 11.72 -15.89
C CYS A 103 -3.43 11.82 -17.33
N TYR A 104 -3.07 10.87 -18.21
CA TYR A 104 -3.65 10.75 -19.55
C TYR A 104 -5.02 10.05 -19.59
N LEU A 105 -5.51 9.51 -18.46
CA LEU A 105 -6.83 8.88 -18.36
C LEU A 105 -7.80 9.82 -17.64
N PRO A 106 -8.61 10.62 -18.35
CA PRO A 106 -9.52 11.55 -17.73
C PRO A 106 -10.72 10.81 -17.12
N ARG A 107 -11.20 11.30 -15.98
CA ARG A 107 -12.52 10.93 -15.46
C ARG A 107 -13.61 11.68 -16.24
N ARG A 108 -14.67 11.01 -16.64
CA ARG A 108 -15.85 11.63 -17.24
C ARG A 108 -16.75 12.20 -16.13
N LYS A 109 -17.47 13.28 -16.42
CA LYS A 109 -18.30 14.02 -15.43
C LYS A 109 -19.25 13.12 -14.62
N LYS A 110 -19.80 12.06 -15.23
CA LYS A 110 -20.75 11.15 -14.58
C LYS A 110 -20.07 9.92 -13.94
N GLN A 111 -18.76 9.78 -14.03
CA GLN A 111 -18.02 8.71 -13.34
C GLN A 111 -17.65 9.15 -11.94
N PHE A 112 -17.56 8.18 -11.04
CA PHE A 112 -17.15 8.36 -9.64
C PHE A 112 -15.82 7.64 -9.40
N MET A 113 -14.76 8.38 -9.11
CA MET A 113 -13.41 7.85 -8.90
C MET A 113 -13.06 7.84 -7.41
N ILE A 114 -12.75 6.68 -6.88
CA ILE A 114 -12.30 6.45 -5.52
C ILE A 114 -10.82 6.11 -5.54
N ASP A 115 -9.98 6.99 -5.00
CA ASP A 115 -8.60 6.65 -4.67
C ASP A 115 -8.56 6.10 -3.24
N THR A 116 -8.29 4.82 -3.12
CA THR A 116 -8.24 4.15 -1.82
C THR A 116 -6.87 4.25 -1.17
N TRP A 117 -5.86 4.78 -1.91
CA TRP A 117 -4.47 4.73 -1.51
C TRP A 117 -4.00 3.32 -1.11
N HIS A 118 -2.80 3.20 -0.54
CA HIS A 118 -2.20 1.90 -0.19
C HIS A 118 -1.33 1.96 1.07
N GLY A 119 -1.49 2.98 1.90
CA GLY A 119 -0.74 3.14 3.13
C GLY A 119 -1.54 3.92 4.17
N GLY A 120 -1.62 3.42 5.39
CA GLY A 120 -2.20 4.14 6.53
C GLY A 120 -1.17 4.99 7.26
N GLY A 121 -1.64 5.84 8.17
CA GLY A 121 -0.83 6.75 8.96
C GLY A 121 -0.15 7.85 8.12
N ALA A 122 0.63 8.70 8.77
CA ALA A 122 1.30 9.84 8.14
C ALA A 122 2.80 9.78 8.42
N TYR A 123 3.49 8.85 7.78
CA TYR A 123 4.92 8.59 8.06
C TYR A 123 5.85 9.31 7.08
N LYS A 124 6.07 8.73 5.92
CA LYS A 124 6.98 9.26 4.89
C LYS A 124 6.34 10.32 4.03
N LYS A 125 7.10 11.34 3.64
CA LYS A 125 6.66 12.33 2.66
C LYS A 125 6.36 11.71 1.31
N VAL A 126 5.30 12.19 0.66
CA VAL A 126 4.83 11.70 -0.65
C VAL A 126 4.41 12.87 -1.54
N GLY A 127 4.19 12.60 -2.82
CA GLY A 127 3.70 13.60 -3.78
C GLY A 127 4.59 14.83 -3.85
N THR A 128 3.98 16.01 -3.80
CA THR A 128 4.69 17.29 -3.90
C THR A 128 5.54 17.64 -2.67
N ALA A 129 5.35 16.94 -1.54
CA ALA A 129 6.11 17.13 -0.30
C ALA A 129 7.48 16.42 -0.31
N VAL A 130 7.75 15.57 -1.30
CA VAL A 130 9.06 14.88 -1.42
C VAL A 130 10.17 15.90 -1.71
N PRO A 131 11.30 15.87 -0.97
CA PRO A 131 12.41 16.80 -1.17
C PRO A 131 13.00 16.74 -2.59
N LYS A 132 13.48 17.90 -3.09
CA LYS A 132 14.09 18.02 -4.42
C LYS A 132 15.26 17.05 -4.66
N ARG A 133 16.04 16.71 -3.63
CA ARG A 133 17.21 15.83 -3.74
C ARG A 133 16.86 14.41 -4.16
N MET A 134 15.72 13.88 -3.70
CA MET A 134 15.23 12.58 -4.12
C MET A 134 14.82 12.57 -5.60
N ALA A 135 14.22 13.65 -6.10
CA ALA A 135 13.91 13.79 -7.52
C ALA A 135 15.17 13.69 -8.38
N LEU A 136 16.29 14.29 -7.93
CA LEU A 136 17.60 14.23 -8.59
C LEU A 136 18.14 12.79 -8.66
N SER A 137 18.05 12.02 -7.59
CA SER A 137 18.57 10.66 -7.55
C SER A 137 17.79 9.71 -8.48
N ASN A 138 16.49 9.88 -8.59
CA ASN A 138 15.64 9.12 -9.51
C ASN A 138 15.94 9.45 -10.98
N VAL A 139 16.33 10.70 -11.27
CA VAL A 139 16.72 11.15 -12.61
C VAL A 139 18.09 10.59 -13.02
N LEU A 140 19.07 10.62 -12.12
CA LEU A 140 20.41 10.06 -12.39
C LEU A 140 20.39 8.55 -12.67
N ASN A 141 19.49 7.82 -12.02
CA ASN A 141 19.31 6.38 -12.25
C ASN A 141 18.58 6.03 -13.56
N SER A 142 17.90 7.00 -14.19
CA SER A 142 17.14 6.77 -15.43
C SER A 142 17.91 7.09 -16.70
N LYS A 143 19.22 7.40 -16.66
CA LYS A 143 20.04 7.88 -17.77
C LYS A 143 19.52 9.18 -18.41
N ILE A 144 18.71 9.96 -17.73
CA ILE A 144 18.14 11.22 -18.20
C ILE A 144 19.06 12.36 -17.75
N LYS A 145 19.40 13.27 -18.68
CA LYS A 145 20.36 14.37 -18.45
C LYS A 145 19.90 15.39 -17.41
N ILE A 146 20.85 15.98 -16.70
CA ILE A 146 20.70 16.96 -15.58
C ILE A 146 19.76 18.15 -15.88
N LEU A 147 19.52 18.48 -17.14
CA LEU A 147 18.63 19.57 -17.58
C LEU A 147 17.14 19.34 -17.25
N GLU A 148 16.71 18.11 -16.91
CA GLU A 148 15.31 17.78 -16.61
C GLU A 148 14.93 17.88 -15.11
N VAL A 149 15.86 18.22 -14.24
CA VAL A 149 15.63 18.29 -12.78
C VAL A 149 14.72 19.45 -12.40
N SER A 150 14.79 20.58 -13.09
CA SER A 150 13.87 21.71 -12.89
C SER A 150 12.44 21.38 -13.35
N ASP A 151 12.28 20.49 -14.32
CA ASP A 151 11.00 20.09 -14.89
C ASP A 151 10.32 18.99 -14.08
N ASN A 152 11.06 18.18 -13.30
CA ASN A 152 10.47 17.12 -12.49
C ASN A 152 9.48 17.64 -11.44
N LYS A 153 9.77 18.77 -10.80
CA LYS A 153 8.82 19.35 -9.83
C LYS A 153 7.56 19.88 -10.50
N LYS A 154 7.70 20.52 -11.66
CA LYS A 154 6.57 20.94 -12.50
C LYS A 154 5.76 19.75 -12.95
N TRP A 155 6.44 18.64 -13.29
CA TRP A 155 5.81 17.40 -13.69
C TRP A 155 5.05 16.71 -12.54
N ASP A 156 5.57 16.72 -11.32
CA ASP A 156 4.90 16.19 -10.15
C ASP A 156 3.67 17.03 -9.76
N ILE A 157 3.77 18.34 -9.85
CA ILE A 157 2.62 19.25 -9.68
C ILE A 157 1.56 18.98 -10.75
N TYR A 158 1.97 18.83 -12.01
CA TYR A 158 1.07 18.51 -13.12
C TYR A 158 0.31 17.19 -12.87
N LYS A 159 1.02 16.13 -12.45
CA LYS A 159 0.40 14.84 -12.11
C LYS A 159 -0.58 14.98 -10.94
N ALA A 160 -0.17 15.66 -9.87
CA ALA A 160 -1.01 15.87 -8.69
C ALA A 160 -2.29 16.64 -9.06
N TYR A 161 -2.17 17.70 -9.87
CA TYR A 161 -3.30 18.49 -10.35
C TYR A 161 -4.32 17.63 -11.11
N PHE A 162 -3.89 16.84 -12.10
CA PHE A 162 -4.81 16.00 -12.85
C PHE A 162 -5.40 14.87 -12.03
N ASN A 163 -4.63 14.30 -11.10
CA ASN A 163 -5.15 13.31 -10.16
C ASN A 163 -6.23 13.92 -9.25
N ALA A 164 -6.02 15.13 -8.75
CA ALA A 164 -7.02 15.85 -7.97
C ALA A 164 -8.30 16.12 -8.74
N LEU A 165 -8.19 16.57 -10.01
CA LEU A 165 -9.36 16.78 -10.88
C LEU A 165 -10.16 15.50 -11.15
N ASP A 166 -9.47 14.37 -11.25
CA ASP A 166 -10.10 13.09 -11.59
C ASP A 166 -10.60 12.32 -10.35
N THR A 167 -10.12 12.62 -9.14
CA THR A 167 -10.53 11.97 -7.89
C THR A 167 -11.85 12.55 -7.38
N SER A 168 -12.82 11.69 -7.07
CA SER A 168 -14.09 12.07 -6.45
C SER A 168 -14.04 11.93 -4.93
N LEU A 169 -13.44 10.80 -4.46
CA LEU A 169 -13.18 10.55 -3.06
C LEU A 169 -11.77 9.96 -2.89
N PHE A 170 -11.14 10.31 -1.78
CA PHE A 170 -9.86 9.76 -1.33
C PHE A 170 -10.03 9.20 0.08
N ILE A 171 -9.73 7.92 0.30
CA ILE A 171 -9.88 7.29 1.63
C ILE A 171 -8.75 7.73 2.56
N SER A 172 -9.12 8.12 3.77
CA SER A 172 -8.19 8.53 4.82
C SER A 172 -8.23 7.60 6.03
N SER A 173 -7.05 7.29 6.57
CA SER A 173 -6.85 6.44 7.75
C SER A 173 -6.85 7.21 9.07
N CYS A 174 -6.52 8.50 9.06
CA CYS A 174 -6.41 9.32 10.26
C CYS A 174 -6.42 10.83 9.95
N ILE A 175 -6.66 11.67 10.95
CA ILE A 175 -6.66 13.14 10.83
C ILE A 175 -5.34 13.63 10.22
N ARG A 176 -4.20 13.20 10.78
CA ARG A 176 -2.89 13.62 10.30
C ARG A 176 -2.62 13.23 8.85
N PHE A 177 -3.13 12.07 8.43
CA PHE A 177 -3.05 11.65 7.03
C PHE A 177 -3.83 12.59 6.12
N THR A 178 -5.07 12.95 6.45
CA THR A 178 -5.86 13.93 5.69
C THR A 178 -5.10 15.25 5.53
N GLU A 179 -4.59 15.81 6.64
CA GLU A 179 -3.86 17.09 6.63
C GLU A 179 -2.68 17.09 5.65
N VAL A 180 -1.78 16.10 5.79
CA VAL A 180 -0.57 16.06 4.94
C VAL A 180 -0.84 15.68 3.49
N MET A 181 -1.90 14.91 3.25
CA MET A 181 -2.27 14.48 1.91
C MET A 181 -3.01 15.58 1.14
N CYS A 182 -3.77 16.45 1.79
CA CYS A 182 -4.38 17.63 1.15
C CYS A 182 -3.32 18.45 0.39
N GLU A 183 -2.20 18.75 1.03
CA GLU A 183 -1.11 19.48 0.40
C GLU A 183 -0.37 18.64 -0.65
N SER A 184 -0.02 17.40 -0.27
CA SER A 184 0.83 16.52 -1.11
C SER A 184 0.15 16.07 -2.40
N GLN A 185 -1.18 15.93 -2.39
CA GLN A 185 -1.98 15.48 -3.54
C GLN A 185 -2.77 16.62 -4.19
N MET A 186 -2.70 17.84 -3.66
CA MET A 186 -3.45 19.01 -4.15
C MET A 186 -4.96 18.79 -4.19
N LEU A 187 -5.47 17.98 -3.26
CA LEU A 187 -6.89 17.60 -3.18
C LEU A 187 -7.54 18.29 -1.98
N PRO A 188 -8.71 18.94 -2.12
CA PRO A 188 -9.37 19.64 -1.02
C PRO A 188 -9.83 18.65 0.06
N LYS A 189 -9.94 19.14 1.32
CA LYS A 189 -10.24 18.30 2.48
C LYS A 189 -11.59 17.57 2.34
N GLU A 190 -12.56 18.20 1.72
CA GLU A 190 -13.91 17.67 1.50
C GLU A 190 -13.94 16.43 0.59
N ALA A 191 -12.88 16.20 -0.17
CA ALA A 191 -12.75 14.99 -0.98
C ALA A 191 -12.20 13.79 -0.18
N TYR A 192 -11.74 14.01 1.07
CA TYR A 192 -11.26 12.91 1.91
C TYR A 192 -12.42 12.26 2.67
N LEU A 193 -12.51 10.94 2.52
CA LEU A 193 -13.43 10.10 3.27
C LEU A 193 -12.70 9.51 4.47
N GLU A 194 -13.01 10.01 5.63
CA GLU A 194 -12.34 9.75 6.91
C GLU A 194 -12.94 8.54 7.63
N ILE A 195 -12.63 7.32 7.15
CA ILE A 195 -13.27 6.07 7.60
C ILE A 195 -12.30 4.96 8.01
N GLY A 196 -10.99 5.16 7.85
CA GLY A 196 -10.02 4.07 7.95
C GLY A 196 -9.79 3.38 6.60
N MET A 197 -8.97 2.33 6.59
CA MET A 197 -8.60 1.60 5.38
C MET A 197 -9.44 0.31 5.26
N PRO A 198 -10.18 0.08 4.16
CA PRO A 198 -10.99 -1.13 3.97
C PRO A 198 -10.25 -2.44 4.24
N ARG A 199 -8.98 -2.53 3.83
CA ARG A 199 -8.15 -3.72 4.07
C ARG A 199 -7.88 -3.99 5.55
N ASN A 200 -7.98 -2.97 6.41
CA ASN A 200 -7.70 -3.07 7.82
C ASN A 200 -8.90 -3.58 8.65
N ASP A 201 -10.09 -3.61 8.07
CA ASP A 201 -11.28 -4.13 8.76
C ASP A 201 -11.10 -5.58 9.23
N ILE A 202 -10.24 -6.34 8.55
CA ILE A 202 -9.88 -7.70 8.92
C ILE A 202 -9.36 -7.82 10.35
N PHE A 203 -8.65 -6.81 10.87
CA PHE A 203 -8.05 -6.81 12.21
C PHE A 203 -9.08 -6.53 13.34
N PHE A 204 -10.31 -6.19 12.98
CA PHE A 204 -11.42 -5.98 13.91
C PHE A 204 -12.38 -7.19 13.99
N SER A 205 -12.05 -8.29 13.33
CA SER A 205 -12.76 -9.57 13.36
C SER A 205 -11.83 -10.71 13.74
N ASP A 206 -12.35 -11.90 13.93
CA ASP A 206 -11.53 -13.11 14.08
C ASP A 206 -10.87 -13.44 12.73
N TYR A 207 -9.54 -13.35 12.68
CA TYR A 207 -8.73 -13.67 11.51
C TYR A 207 -7.92 -14.98 11.67
N THR A 208 -8.28 -15.84 12.63
CA THR A 208 -7.57 -17.10 12.90
C THR A 208 -7.51 -17.99 11.66
N GLU A 209 -8.61 -18.16 10.96
CA GLU A 209 -8.66 -18.97 9.73
C GLU A 209 -7.76 -18.39 8.61
N ILE A 210 -7.72 -17.07 8.49
CA ILE A 210 -6.87 -16.39 7.50
C ILE A 210 -5.40 -16.60 7.82
N SER A 211 -5.03 -16.48 9.09
CA SER A 211 -3.68 -16.76 9.59
C SER A 211 -3.26 -18.20 9.27
N LEU A 212 -4.12 -19.18 9.55
CA LEU A 212 -3.84 -20.60 9.27
C LEU A 212 -3.69 -20.88 7.78
N LYS A 213 -4.55 -20.29 6.93
CA LYS A 213 -4.43 -20.40 5.46
C LYS A 213 -3.14 -19.78 4.94
N ALA A 214 -2.71 -18.64 5.50
CA ALA A 214 -1.45 -18.01 5.12
C ALA A 214 -0.24 -18.88 5.50
N LYS A 215 -0.22 -19.42 6.71
CA LYS A 215 0.81 -20.39 7.14
C LYS A 215 0.85 -21.62 6.24
N GLN A 216 -0.30 -22.22 5.94
CA GLN A 216 -0.40 -23.40 5.07
C GLN A 216 0.16 -23.12 3.66
N ARG A 217 -0.17 -21.96 3.06
CA ARG A 217 0.35 -21.57 1.73
C ARG A 217 1.87 -21.41 1.70
N LEU A 218 2.48 -21.09 2.83
CA LEU A 218 3.93 -20.95 2.98
C LEU A 218 4.61 -22.21 3.50
N GLY A 219 3.87 -23.31 3.71
CA GLY A 219 4.40 -24.56 4.26
C GLY A 219 4.81 -24.47 5.73
N ILE A 220 4.21 -23.54 6.50
CA ILE A 220 4.49 -23.33 7.92
C ILE A 220 3.48 -24.13 8.75
N ASN A 221 3.99 -24.86 9.77
CA ASN A 221 3.13 -25.58 10.70
C ASN A 221 2.24 -24.59 11.47
N LYS A 222 0.99 -24.97 11.74
CA LYS A 222 0.00 -24.15 12.44
C LYS A 222 0.49 -23.61 13.78
N ASP A 223 1.24 -24.40 14.54
CA ASP A 223 1.71 -24.09 15.88
C ASP A 223 3.05 -23.32 15.90
N THR A 224 3.74 -23.23 14.76
CA THR A 224 5.01 -22.50 14.63
C THR A 224 4.75 -20.99 14.62
N LYS A 225 5.48 -20.26 15.48
CA LYS A 225 5.43 -18.78 15.55
C LYS A 225 6.20 -18.14 14.41
N VAL A 226 5.74 -16.96 13.98
CA VAL A 226 6.25 -16.29 12.77
C VAL A 226 6.83 -14.91 13.10
N VAL A 227 8.10 -14.71 12.73
CA VAL A 227 8.67 -13.35 12.57
C VAL A 227 8.52 -12.96 11.10
N LEU A 228 7.75 -11.93 10.83
CA LEU A 228 7.61 -11.38 9.47
C LEU A 228 8.50 -10.15 9.32
N PHE A 229 9.43 -10.16 8.37
CA PHE A 229 10.23 -9.00 7.99
C PHE A 229 9.83 -8.50 6.60
N ALA A 230 9.28 -7.28 6.53
CA ALA A 230 8.84 -6.67 5.29
C ALA A 230 9.39 -5.24 5.12
N PRO A 231 10.64 -5.09 4.67
CA PRO A 231 11.27 -3.78 4.52
C PRO A 231 10.73 -3.02 3.30
N THR A 232 10.80 -1.68 3.36
CA THR A 232 10.46 -0.79 2.24
C THR A 232 11.44 -1.00 1.07
N TYR A 233 10.90 -0.90 -0.15
CA TYR A 233 11.72 -0.88 -1.37
C TYR A 233 12.71 0.28 -1.39
N ARG A 234 13.95 -0.03 -1.79
CA ARG A 234 15.04 0.92 -1.99
C ARG A 234 15.41 0.97 -3.48
N GLY A 235 14.77 1.88 -4.22
CA GLY A 235 14.98 2.04 -5.68
C GLY A 235 16.26 2.75 -6.08
N ASN A 236 17.12 3.16 -5.15
CA ASN A 236 18.27 4.00 -5.44
C ASN A 236 19.60 3.23 -5.37
N VAL A 237 20.48 3.43 -6.39
CA VAL A 237 21.80 2.78 -6.49
C VAL A 237 22.71 3.12 -5.29
N ARG A 238 22.60 4.32 -4.70
CA ARG A 238 23.36 4.71 -3.49
C ARG A 238 23.00 3.86 -2.26
N TYR A 239 21.79 3.32 -2.21
CA TYR A 239 21.34 2.40 -1.14
C TYR A 239 22.03 1.04 -1.18
N GLN A 240 22.58 0.63 -2.32
CA GLN A 240 23.33 -0.63 -2.41
C GLN A 240 24.64 -0.60 -1.58
N GLN A 241 25.06 0.59 -1.12
CA GLN A 241 26.20 0.75 -0.21
C GLN A 241 25.85 0.47 1.26
N TYR A 242 24.57 0.61 1.64
CA TYR A 242 24.12 0.26 2.98
C TYR A 242 23.64 -1.20 2.96
N LYS A 243 24.47 -2.11 3.44
CA LYS A 243 24.08 -3.50 3.65
C LYS A 243 23.04 -3.57 4.77
N MET A 244 21.76 -3.53 4.39
CA MET A 244 20.64 -3.78 5.32
C MET A 244 20.49 -5.28 5.55
N GLU A 245 21.52 -5.93 6.06
CA GLU A 245 21.45 -7.35 6.38
C GLU A 245 20.95 -7.50 7.81
N LEU A 246 19.66 -7.85 7.94
CA LEU A 246 19.12 -8.30 9.20
C LEU A 246 19.69 -9.71 9.47
N ASP A 247 20.30 -9.89 10.63
CA ASP A 247 20.79 -11.18 11.10
C ASP A 247 19.60 -12.03 11.59
N VAL A 248 19.17 -12.95 10.71
CA VAL A 248 18.01 -13.81 10.95
C VAL A 248 18.22 -14.70 12.17
N GLN A 249 19.40 -15.31 12.31
CA GLN A 249 19.65 -16.23 13.43
C GLN A 249 19.62 -15.48 14.76
N LYS A 250 20.26 -14.33 14.83
CA LYS A 250 20.27 -13.48 16.04
C LYS A 250 18.87 -13.00 16.41
N CYS A 251 18.04 -12.72 15.40
CA CYS A 251 16.65 -12.37 15.61
C CYS A 251 15.83 -13.55 16.16
N LEU A 252 15.96 -14.73 15.56
CA LEU A 252 15.29 -15.96 16.01
C LEU A 252 15.71 -16.35 17.44
N ASP A 253 16.99 -16.23 17.78
CA ASP A 253 17.49 -16.48 19.12
C ASP A 253 16.88 -15.49 20.14
N ALA A 254 16.71 -14.23 19.73
CA ALA A 254 16.14 -13.21 20.60
C ALA A 254 14.63 -13.45 20.86
N VAL A 255 13.83 -13.75 19.83
CA VAL A 255 12.40 -14.04 20.00
C VAL A 255 12.17 -15.33 20.77
N ASN A 256 12.99 -16.35 20.52
CA ASN A 256 12.93 -17.62 21.28
C ASN A 256 13.26 -17.38 22.76
N LYS A 257 14.30 -16.62 23.07
CA LYS A 257 14.66 -16.26 24.45
C LYS A 257 13.52 -15.48 25.14
N ARG A 258 12.80 -14.61 24.41
CA ARG A 258 11.75 -13.77 24.99
C ARG A 258 10.42 -14.49 25.17
N TRP A 259 9.98 -15.29 24.19
CA TRP A 259 8.66 -15.88 24.16
C TRP A 259 8.64 -17.41 24.09
N GLY A 260 9.79 -18.07 23.93
CA GLY A 260 9.89 -19.53 23.79
C GLY A 260 9.15 -20.08 22.55
N GLY A 261 9.24 -21.38 22.33
CA GLY A 261 8.56 -22.09 21.25
C GLY A 261 9.37 -22.19 19.96
N GLU A 262 8.75 -22.74 18.94
CA GLU A 262 9.34 -22.88 17.61
C GLU A 262 9.04 -21.64 16.76
N TRP A 263 10.05 -21.10 16.11
CA TRP A 263 9.96 -19.88 15.33
C TRP A 263 10.49 -20.06 13.92
N VAL A 264 9.82 -19.44 12.94
CA VAL A 264 10.32 -19.29 11.57
C VAL A 264 10.41 -17.81 11.21
N PHE A 265 11.34 -17.51 10.31
CA PHE A 265 11.51 -16.15 9.78
C PHE A 265 10.96 -16.08 8.36
N VAL A 266 10.00 -15.19 8.14
CA VAL A 266 9.39 -14.95 6.83
C VAL A 266 9.86 -13.61 6.30
N TYR A 267 10.41 -13.61 5.08
CA TYR A 267 10.92 -12.42 4.40
C TYR A 267 10.03 -12.04 3.22
N ARG A 268 9.56 -10.80 3.17
CA ARG A 268 8.77 -10.28 2.05
C ARG A 268 9.37 -8.99 1.52
N THR A 269 9.89 -9.01 0.30
CA THR A 269 10.26 -7.78 -0.41
C THR A 269 9.03 -7.10 -0.99
N HIS A 270 9.14 -5.82 -1.29
CA HIS A 270 8.11 -5.11 -2.04
C HIS A 270 8.06 -5.66 -3.48
N ILE A 271 6.86 -5.88 -4.03
CA ILE A 271 6.68 -6.52 -5.35
C ILE A 271 7.32 -5.74 -6.51
N LEU A 272 7.44 -4.41 -6.39
CA LEU A 272 8.20 -3.60 -7.34
C LEU A 272 9.70 -3.88 -7.32
N SER A 273 10.18 -4.64 -6.33
CA SER A 273 11.58 -5.01 -6.16
C SER A 273 12.01 -6.19 -7.02
N ASN A 274 11.08 -7.03 -7.50
CA ASN A 274 11.43 -8.31 -8.11
C ASN A 274 12.33 -8.22 -9.36
N SER A 275 12.36 -7.07 -10.03
CA SER A 275 13.24 -6.83 -11.20
C SER A 275 14.47 -5.97 -10.92
N LEU A 276 14.47 -5.19 -9.84
CA LEU A 276 15.47 -4.17 -9.56
C LEU A 276 16.20 -4.35 -8.22
N ASP A 277 15.59 -5.08 -7.27
CA ASP A 277 16.14 -5.32 -5.96
C ASP A 277 16.99 -6.60 -5.95
N LYS A 278 18.29 -6.44 -5.97
CA LYS A 278 19.26 -7.55 -5.94
C LYS A 278 19.56 -8.06 -4.52
N ARG A 279 18.78 -7.63 -3.51
CA ARG A 279 18.95 -8.15 -2.15
C ARG A 279 18.70 -9.66 -2.16
N LYS A 280 19.64 -10.39 -1.64
CA LYS A 280 19.50 -11.82 -1.44
C LYS A 280 18.51 -12.06 -0.31
N ILE A 281 17.67 -13.08 -0.47
CA ILE A 281 16.85 -13.56 0.62
C ILE A 281 17.80 -14.05 1.71
N PRO A 282 17.63 -13.61 2.98
CA PRO A 282 18.48 -14.09 4.05
C PRO A 282 18.46 -15.61 4.14
N ALA A 283 19.61 -16.21 4.47
CA ALA A 283 19.66 -17.64 4.74
C ALA A 283 18.67 -17.99 5.86
N HIS A 284 18.08 -19.17 5.77
CA HIS A 284 17.06 -19.67 6.72
C HIS A 284 15.74 -18.87 6.78
N ALA A 285 15.50 -17.97 5.83
CA ALA A 285 14.23 -17.25 5.73
C ALA A 285 13.30 -17.88 4.68
N ILE A 286 12.01 -18.00 5.01
CA ILE A 286 10.96 -18.38 4.06
C ILE A 286 10.66 -17.15 3.19
N ASN A 287 10.76 -17.31 1.86
CA ASN A 287 10.48 -16.24 0.93
C ASN A 287 8.98 -16.09 0.68
N ALA A 288 8.39 -14.99 1.13
CA ALA A 288 7.01 -14.61 0.86
C ALA A 288 6.87 -13.43 -0.11
N SER A 289 7.91 -13.11 -0.90
CA SER A 289 7.89 -11.95 -1.83
C SER A 289 6.87 -12.11 -2.97
N TYR A 290 6.46 -13.34 -3.27
CA TYR A 290 5.41 -13.66 -4.24
C TYR A 290 4.00 -13.63 -3.65
N TYR A 291 3.86 -13.52 -2.33
CA TYR A 291 2.56 -13.49 -1.67
C TYR A 291 1.90 -12.13 -1.90
N GLU A 292 0.75 -12.10 -2.57
CA GLU A 292 0.15 -10.86 -3.03
C GLU A 292 -0.44 -10.01 -1.90
N GLU A 293 -1.18 -10.62 -0.96
CA GLU A 293 -1.92 -9.89 0.08
C GLU A 293 -1.12 -9.75 1.38
N MET A 294 -0.79 -8.49 1.69
CA MET A 294 0.00 -8.17 2.88
C MET A 294 -0.77 -8.42 4.18
N GLN A 295 -2.08 -8.13 4.21
CA GLN A 295 -2.89 -8.29 5.41
C GLN A 295 -2.95 -9.75 5.86
N GLU A 296 -2.99 -10.71 4.94
CA GLU A 296 -2.94 -12.14 5.28
C GLU A 296 -1.62 -12.51 5.95
N LEU A 297 -0.49 -11.94 5.48
CA LEU A 297 0.81 -12.12 6.11
C LEU A 297 0.89 -11.45 7.49
N LEU A 298 0.30 -10.26 7.64
CA LEU A 298 0.22 -9.58 8.93
C LEU A 298 -0.66 -10.36 9.93
N CYS A 299 -1.74 -10.99 9.49
CA CYS A 299 -2.58 -11.85 10.34
C CYS A 299 -1.79 -13.03 10.91
N MET A 300 -0.91 -13.66 10.12
CA MET A 300 -0.14 -14.83 10.58
C MET A 300 1.09 -14.46 11.41
N ALA A 301 1.58 -13.22 11.34
CA ALA A 301 2.78 -12.80 12.06
C ALA A 301 2.52 -12.72 13.57
N ASP A 302 3.44 -13.26 14.37
CA ASP A 302 3.48 -13.12 15.83
C ASP A 302 4.39 -11.95 16.24
N VAL A 303 5.45 -11.70 15.46
CA VAL A 303 6.33 -10.55 15.57
C VAL A 303 6.51 -9.92 14.19
N PHE A 304 6.39 -8.60 14.09
CA PHE A 304 6.60 -7.87 12.86
C PHE A 304 7.84 -6.99 12.92
N ILE A 305 8.66 -7.09 11.89
CA ILE A 305 9.81 -6.21 11.71
C ILE A 305 9.66 -5.51 10.36
N THR A 306 9.82 -4.21 10.35
CA THR A 306 9.83 -3.40 9.13
C THR A 306 10.84 -2.26 9.28
N ASP A 307 10.78 -1.28 8.39
CA ASP A 307 11.57 -0.06 8.47
C ASP A 307 10.66 1.18 8.43
N TYR A 308 10.60 1.86 7.29
CA TYR A 308 9.78 3.07 7.10
C TYR A 308 8.44 2.77 6.39
N SER A 309 8.03 1.50 6.34
CA SER A 309 6.80 1.08 5.67
C SER A 309 5.55 1.50 6.44
N SER A 310 4.53 1.93 5.71
CA SER A 310 3.20 2.18 6.28
C SER A 310 2.48 0.91 6.75
N SER A 311 2.99 -0.29 6.45
CA SER A 311 2.47 -1.54 7.00
C SER A 311 2.57 -1.61 8.54
N GLN A 312 3.43 -0.77 9.15
CA GLN A 312 3.43 -0.59 10.60
C GLN A 312 2.10 -0.04 11.15
N TRP A 313 1.40 0.83 10.40
CA TRP A 313 0.08 1.30 10.76
C TRP A 313 -0.92 0.16 10.82
N ASP A 314 -0.93 -0.68 9.79
CA ASP A 314 -1.83 -1.81 9.68
C ASP A 314 -1.55 -2.84 10.80
N PHE A 315 -0.27 -3.18 11.02
CA PHE A 315 0.10 -4.16 12.03
C PHE A 315 -0.14 -3.67 13.47
N ALA A 316 -0.05 -2.37 13.73
CA ALA A 316 -0.36 -1.79 15.04
C ALA A 316 -1.80 -2.11 15.51
N LEU A 317 -2.74 -2.32 14.58
CA LEU A 317 -4.11 -2.73 14.89
C LEU A 317 -4.18 -4.13 15.53
N THR A 318 -3.23 -5.01 15.23
CA THR A 318 -3.14 -6.35 15.86
C THR A 318 -2.69 -6.30 17.31
N LYS A 319 -2.08 -5.18 17.74
CA LYS A 319 -1.45 -4.99 19.06
C LYS A 319 -0.30 -5.96 19.38
N LYS A 320 0.12 -6.77 18.41
CA LYS A 320 1.23 -7.72 18.55
C LYS A 320 2.58 -7.01 18.54
N PRO A 321 3.67 -7.67 19.07
CA PRO A 321 5.01 -7.12 19.09
C PRO A 321 5.51 -6.70 17.72
N ALA A 322 6.07 -5.48 17.62
CA ALA A 322 6.67 -5.00 16.39
C ALA A 322 7.87 -4.09 16.64
N PHE A 323 8.79 -4.08 15.67
CA PHE A 323 10.05 -3.35 15.73
C PHE A 323 10.38 -2.73 14.37
N LEU A 324 11.14 -1.62 14.41
CA LEU A 324 11.69 -1.00 13.20
C LEU A 324 13.18 -1.31 13.11
N PHE A 325 13.63 -1.85 12.00
CA PHE A 325 15.05 -2.04 11.71
C PHE A 325 15.50 -1.00 10.69
N THR A 326 16.24 0.01 11.14
CA THR A 326 16.50 1.25 10.42
C THR A 326 17.99 1.61 10.38
N PRO A 327 18.88 0.75 9.85
CA PRO A 327 20.33 0.98 9.86
C PRO A 327 20.76 2.21 9.04
N ASP A 328 19.90 2.68 8.14
CA ASP A 328 20.11 3.82 7.25
C ASP A 328 19.26 5.05 7.62
N LEU A 329 18.82 5.17 8.88
CA LEU A 329 17.87 6.18 9.32
C LEU A 329 18.32 7.62 8.97
N ASP A 330 19.56 7.96 9.25
CA ASP A 330 20.07 9.33 9.04
C ASP A 330 20.06 9.70 7.53
N TYR A 331 20.40 8.74 6.68
CA TYR A 331 20.32 8.93 5.23
C TYR A 331 18.88 9.05 4.75
N TYR A 332 17.99 8.15 5.20
CA TYR A 332 16.60 8.13 4.76
C TYR A 332 15.86 9.42 5.12
N GLN A 333 16.11 9.90 6.33
CA GLN A 333 15.48 11.11 6.85
C GLN A 333 15.97 12.38 6.15
N ASN A 334 17.30 12.48 5.89
CA ASN A 334 17.92 13.72 5.45
C ASN A 334 18.16 13.79 3.93
N GLU A 335 18.40 12.65 3.27
CA GLU A 335 18.82 12.61 1.87
C GLU A 335 17.83 11.88 0.94
N ASP A 336 16.93 11.02 1.48
CA ASP A 336 15.92 10.32 0.68
C ASP A 336 14.56 11.03 0.77
N ARG A 337 13.65 10.59 1.64
CA ARG A 337 12.26 11.09 1.66
C ARG A 337 11.94 12.04 2.79
N GLY A 338 12.50 11.78 3.96
CA GLY A 338 12.08 12.42 5.21
C GLY A 338 10.71 11.96 5.69
N PHE A 339 10.31 12.47 6.84
CA PHE A 339 9.09 12.08 7.52
C PHE A 339 8.17 13.28 7.77
N TYR A 340 6.85 13.02 7.83
CA TYR A 340 5.86 13.99 8.31
C TYR A 340 5.82 14.04 9.83
N THR A 341 6.01 12.87 10.47
CA THR A 341 6.02 12.71 11.93
C THR A 341 7.39 12.17 12.32
N PRO A 342 8.06 12.74 13.34
CA PRO A 342 9.35 12.23 13.84
C PRO A 342 9.26 10.74 14.18
N ILE A 343 10.33 9.97 13.89
CA ILE A 343 10.33 8.53 14.14
C ILE A 343 10.16 8.15 15.60
N ASP A 344 10.60 9.02 16.52
CA ASP A 344 10.45 8.84 17.97
C ASP A 344 8.98 8.83 18.44
N ASP A 345 8.09 9.45 17.65
CA ASP A 345 6.65 9.48 17.89
C ASP A 345 5.91 8.28 17.25
N TRP A 346 6.64 7.38 16.57
CA TRP A 346 6.02 6.19 15.97
C TRP A 346 5.71 5.14 17.04
N ALA A 347 4.79 4.24 16.73
CA ALA A 347 4.32 3.24 17.68
C ALA A 347 5.40 2.25 18.12
N PHE A 348 6.35 1.95 17.22
CA PHE A 348 7.30 0.86 17.41
C PHE A 348 8.71 1.38 17.72
N PRO A 349 9.44 0.69 18.62
CA PRO A 349 10.84 1.01 18.87
C PRO A 349 11.68 0.69 17.63
N TYR A 350 12.71 1.50 17.40
CA TYR A 350 13.62 1.31 16.28
C TYR A 350 15.03 0.92 16.72
N ALA A 351 15.70 0.15 15.87
CA ALA A 351 17.08 -0.28 16.03
C ALA A 351 17.90 0.03 14.78
N LYS A 352 19.11 0.58 14.94
CA LYS A 352 20.04 0.82 13.84
C LYS A 352 21.01 -0.35 13.61
N THR A 353 21.13 -1.26 14.59
CA THR A 353 22.01 -2.45 14.52
C THR A 353 21.28 -3.74 14.88
N ASN A 354 21.81 -4.88 14.48
CA ASN A 354 21.27 -6.19 14.88
C ASN A 354 21.38 -6.43 16.39
N ASP A 355 22.41 -5.87 17.06
CA ASP A 355 22.57 -5.94 18.51
C ASP A 355 21.47 -5.17 19.23
N ASP A 356 21.17 -3.96 18.77
CA ASP A 356 20.08 -3.14 19.32
C ASP A 356 18.73 -3.82 19.13
N LEU A 357 18.46 -4.37 17.93
CA LEU A 357 17.23 -5.11 17.66
C LEU A 357 17.08 -6.31 18.59
N SER A 358 18.13 -7.12 18.72
CA SER A 358 18.14 -8.27 19.62
C SER A 358 17.90 -7.87 21.07
N ARG A 359 18.50 -6.75 21.52
CA ARG A 359 18.28 -6.20 22.88
C ARG A 359 16.83 -5.75 23.06
N LEU A 360 16.26 -4.98 22.12
CA LEU A 360 14.87 -4.52 22.18
C LEU A 360 13.89 -5.69 22.26
N ILE A 361 14.11 -6.75 21.47
CA ILE A 361 13.27 -7.96 21.50
C ILE A 361 13.34 -8.63 22.88
N LYS A 362 14.54 -8.83 23.44
CA LYS A 362 14.74 -9.53 24.72
C LYS A 362 14.11 -8.81 25.91
N VAL A 363 14.06 -7.48 25.90
CA VAL A 363 13.49 -6.65 26.97
C VAL A 363 12.08 -6.12 26.63
N PHE A 364 11.42 -6.68 25.64
CA PHE A 364 10.11 -6.22 25.20
C PHE A 364 9.09 -6.29 26.33
N ASP A 365 8.33 -5.19 26.48
CA ASP A 365 7.28 -5.04 27.48
C ASP A 365 5.96 -4.81 26.76
N GLU A 366 5.05 -5.77 26.87
CA GLU A 366 3.76 -5.78 26.19
C GLU A 366 2.86 -4.62 26.62
N ASN A 367 2.87 -4.26 27.90
CA ASN A 367 2.03 -3.17 28.41
C ASN A 367 2.49 -1.81 27.87
N LYS A 368 3.81 -1.55 27.95
CA LYS A 368 4.40 -0.33 27.38
C LYS A 368 4.18 -0.25 25.86
N HIS A 369 4.22 -1.39 25.17
CA HIS A 369 3.94 -1.45 23.75
C HIS A 369 2.48 -1.04 23.46
N LEU A 370 1.52 -1.61 24.17
CA LEU A 370 0.09 -1.28 24.03
C LEU A 370 -0.18 0.20 24.29
N GLU A 371 0.43 0.77 25.35
CA GLU A 371 0.33 2.20 25.64
C GLU A 371 0.87 3.07 24.50
N LYS A 372 2.04 2.71 23.95
CA LYS A 372 2.62 3.42 22.80
C LYS A 372 1.75 3.34 21.56
N VAL A 373 1.21 2.16 21.22
CA VAL A 373 0.30 1.98 20.09
C VAL A 373 -0.95 2.84 20.27
N GLN A 374 -1.58 2.80 21.42
CA GLN A 374 -2.76 3.62 21.72
C GLN A 374 -2.47 5.12 21.66
N LYS A 375 -1.32 5.54 22.24
CA LYS A 375 -0.86 6.95 22.18
C LYS A 375 -0.67 7.38 20.73
N HIS A 376 -0.06 6.53 19.91
CA HIS A 376 0.21 6.80 18.49
C HIS A 376 -1.09 6.98 17.69
N PHE A 377 -2.07 6.08 17.86
CA PHE A 377 -3.37 6.21 17.21
C PHE A 377 -4.12 7.48 17.65
N ARG A 378 -4.05 7.83 18.94
CA ARG A 378 -4.63 9.11 19.44
C ARG A 378 -3.92 10.32 18.86
N LEU A 379 -2.59 10.31 18.80
CA LEU A 379 -1.77 11.41 18.27
C LEU A 379 -2.07 11.70 16.80
N LEU A 380 -2.24 10.66 15.99
CA LEU A 380 -2.55 10.80 14.57
C LEU A 380 -4.05 10.95 14.29
N GLY A 381 -4.92 10.73 15.28
CA GLY A 381 -6.37 10.78 15.14
C GLY A 381 -6.93 9.68 14.23
N SER A 382 -6.74 8.41 14.63
CA SER A 382 -7.15 7.23 13.83
C SER A 382 -8.64 7.15 13.57
N TYR A 383 -9.03 6.81 12.34
CA TYR A 383 -10.39 6.50 11.93
C TYR A 383 -10.67 4.99 11.84
N GLU A 384 -9.67 4.15 12.09
CA GLU A 384 -9.79 2.69 11.99
C GLU A 384 -10.79 2.15 13.01
N ASN A 385 -11.86 1.48 12.54
CA ASN A 385 -12.94 1.00 13.40
C ASN A 385 -13.61 -0.30 12.89
N GLY A 386 -13.08 -0.90 11.82
CA GLY A 386 -13.58 -2.14 11.23
C GLY A 386 -14.84 -2.00 10.36
N LYS A 387 -15.19 -0.77 9.94
CA LYS A 387 -16.38 -0.49 9.12
C LYS A 387 -16.08 0.22 7.81
N ALA A 388 -14.81 0.41 7.48
CA ALA A 388 -14.43 1.18 6.30
C ALA A 388 -14.94 0.56 5.00
N THR A 389 -14.89 -0.77 4.89
CA THR A 389 -15.40 -1.51 3.72
C THR A 389 -16.90 -1.35 3.54
N GLU A 390 -17.67 -1.49 4.62
CA GLU A 390 -19.12 -1.32 4.58
C GLU A 390 -19.50 0.09 4.13
N ILE A 391 -18.92 1.12 4.76
CA ILE A 391 -19.24 2.52 4.48
C ILE A 391 -18.93 2.88 3.02
N ILE A 392 -17.76 2.49 2.50
CA ILE A 392 -17.41 2.82 1.11
C ILE A 392 -18.28 2.05 0.11
N CYS A 393 -18.67 0.80 0.40
CA CYS A 393 -19.55 0.02 -0.45
C CYS A 393 -20.96 0.64 -0.50
N ASP A 394 -21.50 1.11 0.60
CA ASP A 394 -22.78 1.84 0.62
C ASP A 394 -22.72 3.13 -0.19
N ILE A 395 -21.59 3.86 -0.16
CA ILE A 395 -21.39 5.03 -1.01
C ILE A 395 -21.36 4.63 -2.49
N ILE A 396 -20.66 3.54 -2.83
CA ILE A 396 -20.62 2.99 -4.20
C ILE A 396 -22.04 2.67 -4.69
N MET A 397 -22.84 1.99 -3.89
CA MET A 397 -24.21 1.64 -4.27
C MET A 397 -25.08 2.87 -4.52
N LYS A 398 -25.00 3.89 -3.69
CA LYS A 398 -25.70 5.16 -3.92
C LYS A 398 -25.31 5.85 -5.25
N GLN A 399 -24.10 5.61 -5.75
CA GLN A 399 -23.68 6.13 -7.07
C GLN A 399 -24.21 5.30 -8.24
N ILE A 400 -24.53 4.05 -8.01
CA ILE A 400 -24.99 3.09 -9.02
C ILE A 400 -26.52 3.17 -9.22
N ASP A 401 -27.25 3.33 -8.12
CA ASP A 401 -28.73 3.33 -8.10
C ASP A 401 -29.37 4.62 -8.66
N ILE A 402 -28.57 5.56 -9.16
CA ILE A 402 -29.03 6.84 -9.73
C ILE A 402 -29.26 6.77 -11.24
#